data_d79c27e4abf511111e2c2f6b57b511dc
#
_entry.id   d79c27e4abf511111e2c2f6b57b511dc
#
_cell.length_a   1.000
_cell.length_b   1.000
_cell.length_c   1.000
_cell.angle_alpha   90.00
_cell.angle_beta   90.00
_cell.angle_gamma   90.00
#
_symmetry.space_group_name_H-M   'P 1'
#
loop_
_entity.id
_entity.type
_entity.pdbx_description
1 polymer ?
#
loop_
_entity_poly.entity_id
_entity_poly.type
_entity_poly.pdbx_seq_one_letter_code
_entity_poly.pdbx_strand_id
1 'polypeptide(L)'
;MKTLVIIGNGFDLNLGIKSSYRHFIESEDCRTLLAKGYNHILKTIMGKYNLHNWVDIEEELKAIAKTGSNLKVKEGIDFFADYREIVHALEIYLSNAQKKCELKKNSVAACLLNLIGDYPNEFDVFSFNYTNLGELYDKISPHRYISFSQVHGNLEDHSIILGFEDDVEGIEDYSYMIKSFNSNYESKHLRQALMNAREIIIFGHSLGSTDYQYFSEFFSGNLPSLM
;
A
#
# COMPACT_ATOMS: atom_id res chain seq x y z
N MET A 1 -17.20 17.72 12.88
CA MET A 1 -15.88 17.55 12.24
C MET A 1 -15.11 16.51 13.03
N LYS A 2 -14.61 15.48 12.36
CA LYS A 2 -13.85 14.39 12.98
C LYS A 2 -12.34 14.59 12.85
N THR A 3 -11.57 13.84 13.59
CA THR A 3 -10.14 13.68 13.38
C THR A 3 -9.88 12.64 12.29
N LEU A 4 -9.18 13.01 11.23
CA LEU A 4 -8.76 12.10 10.19
C LEU A 4 -7.48 11.38 10.61
N VAL A 5 -7.47 10.05 10.52
CA VAL A 5 -6.29 9.23 10.78
C VAL A 5 -5.85 8.55 9.50
N ILE A 6 -4.62 8.81 9.08
CA ILE A 6 -3.97 8.22 7.91
C ILE A 6 -2.92 7.24 8.41
N ILE A 7 -3.07 5.98 8.03
CA ILE A 7 -2.20 4.86 8.44
C ILE A 7 -1.41 4.37 7.23
N GLY A 8 -0.10 4.27 7.38
CA GLY A 8 0.81 3.67 6.41
C GLY A 8 1.67 2.58 7.02
N ASN A 9 2.61 2.04 6.25
CA ASN A 9 3.40 0.86 6.62
C ASN A 9 4.14 0.95 7.96
N GLY A 10 4.58 2.15 8.36
CA GLY A 10 5.21 2.35 9.68
C GLY A 10 4.30 2.01 10.86
N PHE A 11 2.98 2.05 10.67
CA PHE A 11 2.02 1.62 11.68
C PHE A 11 2.10 0.10 11.90
N ASP A 12 2.08 -0.68 10.84
CA ASP A 12 2.24 -2.15 10.90
C ASP A 12 3.57 -2.55 11.52
N LEU A 13 4.66 -1.89 11.12
CA LEU A 13 5.99 -2.12 11.68
C LEU A 13 6.03 -1.81 13.18
N ASN A 14 5.32 -0.78 13.63
CA ASN A 14 5.21 -0.43 15.05
C ASN A 14 4.42 -1.48 15.84
N LEU A 15 3.39 -2.11 15.24
CA LEU A 15 2.69 -3.27 15.79
C LEU A 15 3.56 -4.53 15.81
N GLY A 16 4.67 -4.57 15.06
CA GLY A 16 5.58 -5.70 14.94
C GLY A 16 5.40 -6.54 13.68
N ILE A 17 4.50 -6.15 12.77
CA ILE A 17 4.26 -6.87 11.52
C ILE A 17 5.39 -6.55 10.54
N LYS A 18 5.99 -7.56 9.94
CA LYS A 18 7.04 -7.41 8.94
C LYS A 18 6.41 -7.17 7.55
N SER A 19 5.82 -5.98 7.33
CA SER A 19 5.02 -5.66 6.15
C SER A 19 5.73 -4.80 5.10
N SER A 20 7.02 -4.40 5.30
CA SER A 20 7.72 -3.60 4.32
C SER A 20 8.13 -4.40 3.08
N TYR A 21 8.32 -3.70 1.95
CA TYR A 21 8.86 -4.29 0.71
C TYR A 21 10.22 -4.97 0.92
N ARG A 22 11.06 -4.43 1.79
CA ARG A 22 12.31 -5.09 2.19
C ARG A 22 12.07 -6.47 2.80
N HIS A 23 11.13 -6.58 3.74
CA HIS A 23 10.82 -7.86 4.36
C HIS A 23 10.26 -8.87 3.35
N PHE A 24 9.45 -8.41 2.38
CA PHE A 24 8.96 -9.23 1.30
C PHE A 24 10.10 -9.74 0.42
N ILE A 25 11.00 -8.86 -0.03
CA ILE A 25 12.13 -9.20 -0.89
C ILE A 25 13.07 -10.22 -0.22
N GLU A 26 13.27 -10.09 1.09
CA GLU A 26 14.10 -11.01 1.88
C GLU A 26 13.36 -12.32 2.25
N SER A 27 12.08 -12.46 1.92
CA SER A 27 11.25 -13.62 2.30
C SER A 27 11.49 -14.86 1.45
N GLU A 28 11.02 -16.00 1.95
CA GLU A 28 11.02 -17.25 1.20
C GLU A 28 10.04 -17.22 0.02
N ASP A 29 8.90 -16.53 0.16
CA ASP A 29 7.91 -16.38 -0.90
C ASP A 29 8.52 -15.68 -2.11
N CYS A 30 9.28 -14.58 -1.90
CA CYS A 30 9.98 -13.87 -2.96
C CYS A 30 11.11 -14.73 -3.57
N ARG A 31 11.91 -15.43 -2.73
CA ARG A 31 12.97 -16.33 -3.23
C ARG A 31 12.41 -17.47 -4.07
N THR A 32 11.29 -18.05 -3.65
CA THR A 32 10.62 -19.11 -4.40
C THR A 32 10.16 -18.62 -5.77
N LEU A 33 9.60 -17.42 -5.84
CA LEU A 33 9.23 -16.81 -7.11
C LEU A 33 10.47 -16.54 -7.99
N LEU A 34 11.52 -15.98 -7.42
CA LEU A 34 12.77 -15.72 -8.12
C LEU A 34 13.43 -16.99 -8.66
N ALA A 35 13.37 -18.09 -7.91
CA ALA A 35 13.94 -19.39 -8.29
C ALA A 35 13.29 -20.00 -9.53
N LYS A 36 12.05 -19.64 -9.88
CA LYS A 36 11.41 -20.03 -11.14
C LYS A 36 12.17 -19.49 -12.37
N GLY A 37 12.89 -18.40 -12.24
CA GLY A 37 13.87 -17.94 -13.21
C GLY A 37 13.32 -17.23 -14.46
N TYR A 38 12.02 -17.01 -14.56
CA TYR A 38 11.42 -16.36 -15.74
C TYR A 38 10.79 -14.97 -15.46
N ASN A 39 10.53 -14.60 -14.20
CA ASN A 39 9.93 -13.31 -13.85
C ASN A 39 10.94 -12.17 -14.05
N HIS A 40 10.77 -11.38 -15.10
CA HIS A 40 11.70 -10.31 -15.51
C HIS A 40 11.57 -9.06 -14.64
N ILE A 41 10.34 -8.73 -14.21
CA ILE A 41 10.09 -7.62 -13.29
C ILE A 41 10.83 -7.87 -11.98
N LEU A 42 10.64 -9.05 -11.37
CA LEU A 42 11.28 -9.40 -10.10
C LEU A 42 12.82 -9.41 -10.23
N LYS A 43 13.36 -9.95 -11.32
CA LYS A 43 14.82 -9.90 -11.57
C LYS A 43 15.37 -8.47 -11.60
N THR A 44 14.64 -7.55 -12.24
CA THR A 44 15.02 -6.13 -12.32
C THR A 44 15.02 -5.49 -10.94
N ILE A 45 13.95 -5.70 -10.16
CA ILE A 45 13.83 -5.23 -8.77
C ILE A 45 14.96 -5.77 -7.90
N MET A 46 15.24 -7.08 -7.99
CA MET A 46 16.31 -7.73 -7.22
C MET A 46 17.70 -7.23 -7.60
N GLY A 47 17.92 -6.94 -8.89
CA GLY A 47 19.17 -6.34 -9.35
C GLY A 47 19.44 -5.00 -8.67
N LYS A 48 18.44 -4.14 -8.58
CA LYS A 48 18.54 -2.84 -7.90
C LYS A 48 18.67 -2.99 -6.38
N TYR A 49 17.89 -3.88 -5.76
CA TYR A 49 18.01 -4.16 -4.33
C TYR A 49 19.42 -4.59 -3.94
N ASN A 50 20.04 -5.49 -4.71
CA ASN A 50 21.40 -5.97 -4.46
C ASN A 50 22.46 -4.85 -4.58
N LEU A 51 22.23 -3.84 -5.42
CA LEU A 51 23.13 -2.70 -5.57
C LEU A 51 23.02 -1.67 -4.45
N HIS A 52 21.80 -1.41 -3.98
CA HIS A 52 21.50 -0.29 -3.07
C HIS A 52 21.07 -0.72 -1.67
N ASN A 53 20.84 -2.01 -1.44
CA ASN A 53 20.28 -2.59 -0.20
C ASN A 53 18.96 -1.94 0.22
N TRP A 54 18.24 -1.34 -0.75
CA TRP A 54 16.93 -0.74 -0.62
C TRP A 54 16.25 -0.68 -1.98
N VAL A 55 14.93 -0.85 -1.99
CA VAL A 55 14.11 -0.67 -3.19
C VAL A 55 12.69 -0.29 -2.79
N ASP A 56 12.10 0.61 -3.56
CA ASP A 56 10.66 0.84 -3.60
C ASP A 56 10.09 0.11 -4.82
N ILE A 57 9.27 -0.90 -4.56
CA ILE A 57 8.71 -1.74 -5.63
C ILE A 57 7.83 -0.92 -6.57
N GLU A 58 7.05 0.03 -6.05
CA GLU A 58 6.14 0.86 -6.85
C GLU A 58 6.91 1.79 -7.78
N GLU A 59 7.97 2.44 -7.30
CA GLU A 59 8.86 3.25 -8.15
C GLU A 59 9.57 2.41 -9.21
N GLU A 60 9.94 1.17 -8.90
CA GLU A 60 10.54 0.27 -9.87
C GLU A 60 9.54 -0.19 -10.94
N LEU A 61 8.30 -0.48 -10.57
CA LEU A 61 7.24 -0.78 -11.54
C LEU A 61 7.02 0.39 -12.49
N LYS A 62 7.02 1.63 -11.97
CA LYS A 62 6.94 2.86 -12.75
C LYS A 62 8.12 3.00 -13.73
N ALA A 63 9.33 2.74 -13.28
CA ALA A 63 10.53 2.78 -14.11
C ALA A 63 10.49 1.71 -15.23
N ILE A 64 10.02 0.50 -14.91
CA ILE A 64 9.85 -0.60 -15.86
C ILE A 64 8.79 -0.24 -16.91
N ALA A 65 7.65 0.33 -16.50
CA ALA A 65 6.61 0.76 -17.43
C ALA A 65 7.12 1.80 -18.42
N LYS A 66 7.90 2.79 -17.95
CA LYS A 66 8.52 3.82 -18.81
C LYS A 66 9.50 3.25 -19.85
N THR A 67 10.21 2.18 -19.50
CA THR A 67 11.27 1.61 -20.35
C THR A 67 10.84 0.35 -21.09
N GLY A 68 9.82 -0.33 -20.59
CA GLY A 68 9.43 -1.69 -20.99
C GLY A 68 8.81 -1.80 -22.37
N SER A 69 8.22 -0.74 -22.93
CA SER A 69 7.69 -0.74 -24.30
C SER A 69 8.73 -1.13 -25.34
N ASN A 70 10.00 -0.80 -25.11
CA ASN A 70 11.12 -1.15 -25.97
C ASN A 70 11.63 -2.59 -25.78
N LEU A 71 11.41 -3.20 -24.60
CA LEU A 71 11.85 -4.56 -24.26
C LEU A 71 10.84 -5.62 -24.71
N LYS A 72 9.54 -5.33 -24.56
CA LYS A 72 8.43 -6.24 -24.88
C LYS A 72 8.45 -6.73 -26.32
N VAL A 73 8.81 -5.86 -27.26
CA VAL A 73 8.87 -6.18 -28.68
C VAL A 73 10.05 -7.10 -29.03
N LYS A 74 11.12 -7.11 -28.25
CA LYS A 74 12.36 -7.84 -28.57
C LYS A 74 12.43 -9.26 -28.00
N GLU A 75 11.74 -9.57 -26.90
CA GLU A 75 12.02 -10.80 -26.12
C GLU A 75 10.80 -11.68 -25.84
N GLY A 76 9.59 -11.28 -26.28
CA GLY A 76 8.35 -12.06 -26.02
C GLY A 76 8.00 -12.16 -24.52
N ILE A 77 8.39 -11.15 -23.72
CA ILE A 77 8.16 -11.11 -22.28
C ILE A 77 6.70 -10.76 -21.99
N ASP A 78 6.05 -11.53 -21.13
CA ASP A 78 4.72 -11.22 -20.60
C ASP A 78 4.82 -10.51 -19.25
N PHE A 79 4.98 -9.18 -19.28
CA PHE A 79 5.04 -8.37 -18.06
C PHE A 79 3.76 -8.39 -17.25
N PHE A 80 2.61 -8.65 -17.85
CA PHE A 80 1.36 -8.78 -17.10
C PHE A 80 1.36 -10.05 -16.23
N ALA A 81 1.83 -11.17 -16.78
CA ALA A 81 1.98 -12.40 -16.02
C ALA A 81 3.01 -12.22 -14.89
N ASP A 82 4.16 -11.62 -15.19
CA ASP A 82 5.22 -11.31 -14.22
C ASP A 82 4.68 -10.46 -13.04
N TYR A 83 3.94 -9.41 -13.36
CA TYR A 83 3.32 -8.54 -12.36
C TYR A 83 2.32 -9.29 -11.46
N ARG A 84 1.42 -10.07 -12.06
CA ARG A 84 0.44 -10.87 -11.30
C ARG A 84 1.08 -11.84 -10.35
N GLU A 85 2.18 -12.47 -10.73
CA GLU A 85 2.92 -13.38 -9.86
C GLU A 85 3.54 -12.64 -8.66
N ILE A 86 4.04 -11.41 -8.86
CA ILE A 86 4.58 -10.58 -7.77
C ILE A 86 3.47 -10.20 -6.81
N VAL A 87 2.31 -9.72 -7.33
CA VAL A 87 1.14 -9.38 -6.51
C VAL A 87 0.72 -10.58 -5.67
N HIS A 88 0.57 -11.75 -6.29
CA HIS A 88 0.16 -12.96 -5.59
C HIS A 88 1.18 -13.42 -4.52
N ALA A 89 2.47 -13.36 -4.82
CA ALA A 89 3.51 -13.68 -3.84
C ALA A 89 3.52 -12.69 -2.66
N LEU A 90 3.29 -11.40 -2.93
CA LEU A 90 3.17 -10.36 -1.91
C LEU A 90 1.95 -10.60 -1.02
N GLU A 91 0.78 -10.95 -1.59
CA GLU A 91 -0.43 -11.29 -0.84
C GLU A 91 -0.20 -12.48 0.11
N ILE A 92 0.40 -13.56 -0.39
CA ILE A 92 0.73 -14.75 0.43
C ILE A 92 1.66 -14.34 1.58
N TYR A 93 2.72 -13.60 1.26
CA TYR A 93 3.68 -13.13 2.24
C TYR A 93 3.03 -12.29 3.34
N LEU A 94 2.27 -11.25 2.97
CA LEU A 94 1.64 -10.34 3.92
C LEU A 94 0.56 -11.03 4.77
N SER A 95 -0.23 -11.93 4.16
CA SER A 95 -1.22 -12.74 4.88
C SER A 95 -0.54 -13.61 5.96
N ASN A 96 0.58 -14.25 5.62
CA ASN A 96 1.37 -15.01 6.57
C ASN A 96 1.99 -14.13 7.65
N ALA A 97 2.52 -12.96 7.28
CA ALA A 97 3.11 -12.01 8.22
C ALA A 97 2.08 -11.50 9.23
N GLN A 98 0.88 -11.14 8.78
CA GLN A 98 -0.22 -10.70 9.65
C GLN A 98 -0.71 -11.80 10.59
N LYS A 99 -0.91 -13.02 10.06
CA LYS A 99 -1.42 -14.16 10.83
C LYS A 99 -0.46 -14.62 11.93
N LYS A 100 0.84 -14.68 11.60
CA LYS A 100 1.89 -15.20 12.50
C LYS A 100 2.42 -14.17 13.49
N CYS A 101 2.11 -12.87 13.29
CA CYS A 101 2.64 -11.81 14.13
C CYS A 101 2.04 -11.84 15.54
N GLU A 102 2.92 -11.84 16.55
CA GLU A 102 2.57 -11.48 17.91
C GLU A 102 2.60 -9.96 18.03
N LEU A 103 1.41 -9.35 18.08
CA LEU A 103 1.27 -7.90 18.09
C LEU A 103 1.81 -7.26 19.35
N LYS A 104 2.56 -6.17 19.22
CA LYS A 104 3.07 -5.34 20.31
C LYS A 104 1.93 -4.50 20.91
N LYS A 105 1.16 -5.08 21.83
CA LYS A 105 -0.03 -4.44 22.44
C LYS A 105 0.25 -3.14 23.20
N ASN A 106 1.50 -2.90 23.59
CA ASN A 106 1.95 -1.67 24.26
C ASN A 106 2.60 -0.67 23.28
N SER A 107 2.48 -0.88 21.98
CA SER A 107 3.01 0.05 20.97
C SER A 107 2.11 1.28 20.84
N VAL A 108 2.66 2.36 20.28
CA VAL A 108 1.89 3.58 19.98
C VAL A 108 0.75 3.30 19.02
N ALA A 109 0.97 2.42 18.03
CA ALA A 109 -0.06 1.99 17.09
C ALA A 109 -1.21 1.26 17.79
N ALA A 110 -0.92 0.38 18.75
CA ALA A 110 -1.95 -0.29 19.55
C ALA A 110 -2.71 0.71 20.45
N CYS A 111 -2.02 1.68 21.04
CA CYS A 111 -2.65 2.74 21.82
C CYS A 111 -3.59 3.59 20.95
N LEU A 112 -3.19 3.94 19.73
CA LEU A 112 -4.01 4.68 18.78
C LEU A 112 -5.27 3.88 18.40
N LEU A 113 -5.14 2.57 18.11
CA LEU A 113 -6.29 1.71 17.82
C LEU A 113 -7.28 1.66 19.00
N ASN A 114 -6.78 1.53 20.23
CA ASN A 114 -7.64 1.55 21.41
C ASN A 114 -8.38 2.89 21.56
N LEU A 115 -7.68 4.02 21.33
CA LEU A 115 -8.30 5.34 21.35
C LEU A 115 -9.41 5.47 20.30
N ILE A 116 -9.17 5.02 19.06
CA ILE A 116 -10.18 5.02 18.00
C ILE A 116 -11.38 4.16 18.39
N GLY A 117 -11.14 2.98 18.97
CA GLY A 117 -12.20 2.08 19.42
C GLY A 117 -12.99 2.60 20.62
N ASP A 118 -12.37 3.41 21.50
CA ASP A 118 -13.06 4.06 22.61
C ASP A 118 -13.98 5.21 22.14
N TYR A 119 -13.62 5.86 21.03
CA TYR A 119 -14.34 7.01 20.47
C TYR A 119 -14.60 6.86 18.96
N PRO A 120 -15.31 5.80 18.50
CA PRO A 120 -15.40 5.45 17.08
C PRO A 120 -16.05 6.51 16.20
N ASN A 121 -16.88 7.40 16.78
CA ASN A 121 -17.57 8.47 16.07
C ASN A 121 -16.71 9.75 15.90
N GLU A 122 -15.56 9.83 16.57
CA GLU A 122 -14.66 11.00 16.53
C GLU A 122 -13.58 10.88 15.45
N PHE A 123 -13.44 9.71 14.84
CA PHE A 123 -12.39 9.41 13.88
C PHE A 123 -12.94 8.95 12.53
N ASP A 124 -12.29 9.41 11.46
CA ASP A 124 -12.34 8.81 10.13
C ASP A 124 -10.95 8.19 9.85
N VAL A 125 -10.89 6.88 9.61
CA VAL A 125 -9.63 6.15 9.49
C VAL A 125 -9.42 5.67 8.06
N PHE A 126 -8.29 6.02 7.47
CA PHE A 126 -7.86 5.56 6.14
C PHE A 126 -6.53 4.83 6.23
N SER A 127 -6.51 3.58 5.77
CA SER A 127 -5.33 2.73 5.76
C SER A 127 -4.81 2.58 4.32
N PHE A 128 -3.53 2.89 4.13
CA PHE A 128 -2.79 2.63 2.91
C PHE A 128 -2.12 1.24 2.94
N ASN A 129 -2.23 0.53 4.07
CA ASN A 129 -1.68 -0.81 4.22
C ASN A 129 -2.62 -1.85 3.60
N TYR A 130 -2.06 -2.93 3.10
CA TYR A 130 -2.82 -4.09 2.61
C TYR A 130 -3.35 -4.99 3.74
N THR A 131 -2.75 -4.92 4.92
CA THR A 131 -3.14 -5.69 6.11
C THR A 131 -4.55 -5.35 6.55
N ASN A 132 -5.32 -6.35 7.01
CA ASN A 132 -6.68 -6.12 7.50
C ASN A 132 -6.64 -5.48 8.89
N LEU A 133 -6.94 -4.18 8.94
CA LEU A 133 -6.92 -3.40 10.18
C LEU A 133 -7.95 -3.90 11.19
N GLY A 134 -9.11 -4.42 10.73
CA GLY A 134 -10.15 -4.99 11.59
C GLY A 134 -9.64 -6.23 12.33
N GLU A 135 -9.02 -7.18 11.63
CA GLU A 135 -8.41 -8.36 12.25
C GLU A 135 -7.29 -8.00 13.25
N LEU A 136 -6.49 -6.97 12.92
CA LEU A 136 -5.45 -6.49 13.83
C LEU A 136 -6.05 -5.90 15.09
N TYR A 137 -7.12 -5.12 14.93
CA TYR A 137 -7.83 -4.52 16.05
C TYR A 137 -8.46 -5.58 16.96
N ASP A 138 -9.11 -6.60 16.40
CA ASP A 138 -9.72 -7.69 17.15
C ASP A 138 -8.68 -8.45 18.02
N LYS A 139 -7.45 -8.59 17.55
CA LYS A 139 -6.35 -9.17 18.34
C LYS A 139 -5.89 -8.27 19.49
N ILE A 140 -6.07 -6.95 19.37
CA ILE A 140 -5.66 -5.96 20.37
C ILE A 140 -6.77 -5.73 21.40
N SER A 141 -7.99 -5.50 20.91
CA SER A 141 -9.15 -5.11 21.71
C SER A 141 -10.41 -5.87 21.27
N PRO A 142 -10.52 -7.16 21.58
CA PRO A 142 -11.65 -7.98 21.15
C PRO A 142 -12.99 -7.39 21.68
N HIS A 143 -14.04 -7.60 20.88
CA HIS A 143 -15.43 -7.15 21.15
C HIS A 143 -15.70 -5.65 20.93
N ARG A 144 -14.83 -4.92 20.28
CA ARG A 144 -15.05 -3.55 19.82
C ARG A 144 -15.03 -3.52 18.29
N TYR A 145 -15.66 -2.52 17.72
CA TYR A 145 -15.68 -2.30 16.28
C TYR A 145 -15.02 -0.95 15.95
N ILE A 146 -14.22 -0.95 14.88
CA ILE A 146 -13.73 0.29 14.26
C ILE A 146 -14.19 0.33 12.80
N SER A 147 -14.56 1.53 12.35
CA SER A 147 -14.81 1.77 10.92
C SER A 147 -13.53 2.34 10.30
N PHE A 148 -13.15 1.80 9.15
CA PHE A 148 -11.97 2.26 8.40
C PHE A 148 -12.17 2.04 6.90
N SER A 149 -11.45 2.79 6.09
CA SER A 149 -11.37 2.62 4.64
C SER A 149 -9.95 2.16 4.26
N GLN A 150 -9.84 1.15 3.40
CA GLN A 150 -8.56 0.73 2.82
C GLN A 150 -8.40 1.36 1.44
N VAL A 151 -7.34 2.15 1.28
CA VAL A 151 -7.12 2.97 0.07
C VAL A 151 -6.58 2.12 -1.08
N HIS A 152 -5.71 1.17 -0.77
CA HIS A 152 -5.02 0.31 -1.73
C HIS A 152 -5.56 -1.13 -1.76
N GLY A 153 -6.85 -1.32 -1.42
CA GLY A 153 -7.44 -2.65 -1.29
C GLY A 153 -6.94 -3.40 -0.06
N ASN A 154 -7.24 -4.68 0.04
CA ASN A 154 -6.90 -5.49 1.20
C ASN A 154 -6.62 -6.96 0.85
N LEU A 155 -6.07 -7.69 1.82
CA LEU A 155 -5.72 -9.11 1.67
C LEU A 155 -6.92 -10.05 1.73
N GLU A 156 -8.05 -9.65 2.32
CA GLU A 156 -9.20 -10.51 2.58
C GLU A 156 -9.92 -10.88 1.29
N ASP A 157 -10.12 -9.90 0.41
CA ASP A 157 -10.82 -10.07 -0.86
C ASP A 157 -9.88 -10.10 -2.08
N HIS A 158 -8.57 -10.23 -1.84
CA HIS A 158 -7.53 -10.27 -2.88
C HIS A 158 -7.56 -9.05 -3.81
N SER A 159 -7.81 -7.87 -3.24
CA SER A 159 -8.01 -6.62 -3.98
C SER A 159 -6.82 -5.66 -3.90
N ILE A 160 -5.65 -6.11 -3.46
CA ILE A 160 -4.51 -5.20 -3.29
C ILE A 160 -4.14 -4.48 -4.60
N ILE A 161 -3.84 -3.20 -4.49
CA ILE A 161 -3.46 -2.33 -5.60
C ILE A 161 -1.97 -2.00 -5.45
N LEU A 162 -1.12 -2.81 -6.07
CA LEU A 162 0.31 -2.56 -6.14
C LEU A 162 0.63 -1.79 -7.42
N GLY A 163 1.10 -0.55 -7.32
CA GLY A 163 1.34 0.23 -8.52
C GLY A 163 1.73 1.68 -8.24
N PHE A 164 1.68 2.49 -9.27
CA PHE A 164 2.04 3.90 -9.25
C PHE A 164 0.91 4.79 -9.77
N GLU A 165 1.05 6.09 -9.59
CA GLU A 165 0.06 7.08 -10.01
C GLU A 165 0.10 7.35 -11.51
N ASP A 166 -1.03 7.87 -12.05
CA ASP A 166 -1.23 8.23 -13.46
C ASP A 166 -0.56 9.58 -13.78
N ASP A 167 0.75 9.63 -13.63
CA ASP A 167 1.58 10.80 -13.94
C ASP A 167 2.60 10.52 -15.07
N VAL A 168 2.36 9.44 -15.84
CA VAL A 168 3.26 8.97 -16.88
C VAL A 168 2.51 8.77 -18.19
N GLU A 169 2.93 9.43 -19.25
CA GLU A 169 2.37 9.26 -20.60
C GLU A 169 2.99 8.06 -21.34
N GLY A 170 2.22 7.50 -22.30
CA GLY A 170 2.74 6.48 -23.22
C GLY A 170 2.92 5.09 -22.64
N ILE A 171 2.16 4.75 -21.58
CA ILE A 171 2.25 3.46 -20.87
C ILE A 171 0.94 2.66 -20.88
N GLU A 172 0.13 2.83 -21.92
CA GLU A 172 -1.19 2.18 -22.05
C GLU A 172 -1.11 0.65 -21.88
N ASP A 173 -0.03 0.05 -22.37
CA ASP A 173 0.27 -1.40 -22.22
C ASP A 173 0.49 -1.84 -20.77
N TYR A 174 0.72 -0.89 -19.85
CA TYR A 174 1.00 -1.12 -18.41
C TYR A 174 -0.10 -0.56 -17.50
N SER A 175 -1.29 -0.28 -18.07
CA SER A 175 -2.43 0.30 -17.34
C SER A 175 -2.80 -0.49 -16.06
N TYR A 176 -2.55 -1.80 -16.04
CA TYR A 176 -2.77 -2.67 -14.90
C TYR A 176 -1.84 -2.38 -13.69
N MET A 177 -0.76 -1.60 -13.89
CA MET A 177 0.13 -1.11 -12.83
C MET A 177 -0.24 0.30 -12.36
N ILE A 178 -1.20 0.97 -13.00
CA ILE A 178 -1.64 2.32 -12.64
C ILE A 178 -2.77 2.20 -11.62
N LYS A 179 -2.58 2.79 -10.44
CA LYS A 179 -3.54 2.72 -9.33
C LYS A 179 -4.93 3.18 -9.73
N SER A 180 -5.04 4.30 -10.44
CA SER A 180 -6.33 4.91 -10.85
C SER A 180 -7.14 4.05 -11.84
N PHE A 181 -6.53 3.11 -12.55
CA PHE A 181 -7.23 2.18 -13.45
C PHE A 181 -7.75 0.93 -12.73
N ASN A 182 -7.40 0.74 -11.47
CA ASN A 182 -7.94 -0.36 -10.70
C ASN A 182 -9.38 -0.04 -10.24
N SER A 183 -10.31 -0.98 -10.43
CA SER A 183 -11.73 -0.79 -10.04
C SER A 183 -11.95 -0.59 -8.54
N ASN A 184 -10.99 -1.01 -7.73
CA ASN A 184 -11.03 -0.87 -6.28
C ASN A 184 -10.33 0.42 -5.78
N TYR A 185 -9.85 1.27 -6.70
CA TYR A 185 -9.21 2.53 -6.35
C TYR A 185 -10.22 3.54 -5.80
N GLU A 186 -10.03 3.96 -4.55
CA GLU A 186 -10.96 4.83 -3.83
C GLU A 186 -10.26 6.09 -3.27
N SER A 187 -10.11 7.09 -4.14
CA SER A 187 -9.48 8.37 -3.74
C SER A 187 -10.47 9.44 -3.27
N LYS A 188 -11.72 9.37 -3.75
CA LYS A 188 -12.71 10.45 -3.56
C LYS A 188 -13.09 10.66 -2.10
N HIS A 189 -13.33 9.60 -1.36
CA HIS A 189 -13.70 9.70 0.06
C HIS A 189 -12.55 10.23 0.91
N LEU A 190 -11.31 9.84 0.61
CA LEU A 190 -10.13 10.38 1.32
C LEU A 190 -9.98 11.88 1.10
N ARG A 191 -10.13 12.37 -0.15
CA ARG A 191 -10.08 13.81 -0.44
C ARG A 191 -11.14 14.59 0.30
N GLN A 192 -12.37 14.08 0.35
CA GLN A 192 -13.45 14.70 1.13
C GLN A 192 -13.15 14.71 2.63
N ALA A 193 -12.60 13.62 3.17
CA ALA A 193 -12.21 13.54 4.57
C ALA A 193 -11.08 14.52 4.91
N LEU A 194 -10.06 14.67 4.04
CA LEU A 194 -9.00 15.68 4.20
C LEU A 194 -9.55 17.11 4.29
N MET A 195 -10.52 17.45 3.43
CA MET A 195 -11.12 18.79 3.41
C MET A 195 -12.00 19.07 4.64
N ASN A 196 -12.62 18.06 5.23
CA ASN A 196 -13.58 18.18 6.34
C ASN A 196 -12.97 17.88 7.71
N ALA A 197 -11.70 17.47 7.76
CA ALA A 197 -11.05 17.11 9.01
C ALA A 197 -10.84 18.33 9.92
N ARG A 198 -11.08 18.16 11.23
CA ARG A 198 -10.69 19.13 12.27
C ARG A 198 -9.19 19.04 12.53
N GLU A 199 -8.68 17.84 12.55
CA GLU A 199 -7.29 17.50 12.79
C GLU A 199 -6.90 16.31 11.92
N ILE A 200 -5.64 16.19 11.54
CA ILE A 200 -5.11 15.08 10.75
C ILE A 200 -3.97 14.45 11.52
N ILE A 201 -4.09 13.16 11.79
CA ILE A 201 -3.03 12.32 12.37
C ILE A 201 -2.48 11.44 11.25
N ILE A 202 -1.20 11.53 10.98
CA ILE A 202 -0.50 10.67 10.01
C ILE A 202 0.44 9.76 10.78
N PHE A 203 0.22 8.47 10.69
CA PHE A 203 1.04 7.48 11.38
C PHE A 203 1.65 6.48 10.39
N GLY A 204 2.97 6.56 10.24
CA GLY A 204 3.73 5.59 9.45
C GLY A 204 3.54 5.66 7.94
N HIS A 205 2.92 6.73 7.44
CA HIS A 205 2.79 7.01 6.02
C HIS A 205 3.85 8.04 5.60
N SER A 206 4.54 7.77 4.48
CA SER A 206 5.65 8.62 4.02
C SER A 206 5.21 9.89 3.30
N LEU A 207 3.93 9.97 2.83
CA LEU A 207 3.45 10.97 1.89
C LEU A 207 4.32 11.02 0.61
N GLY A 208 4.79 9.84 0.19
CA GLY A 208 5.70 9.69 -0.94
C GLY A 208 5.07 10.01 -2.30
N SER A 209 5.93 10.03 -3.33
CA SER A 209 5.55 10.34 -4.72
C SER A 209 4.47 9.42 -5.28
N THR A 210 4.47 8.16 -4.88
CA THR A 210 3.50 7.14 -5.32
C THR A 210 2.08 7.33 -4.77
N ASP A 211 1.90 8.23 -3.78
CA ASP A 211 0.63 8.55 -3.16
C ASP A 211 0.34 10.06 -3.14
N TYR A 212 1.20 10.86 -3.79
CA TYR A 212 1.12 12.32 -3.76
C TYR A 212 -0.23 12.85 -4.26
N GLN A 213 -0.84 12.22 -5.25
CA GLN A 213 -2.11 12.68 -5.83
C GLN A 213 -3.26 12.74 -4.81
N TYR A 214 -3.25 11.87 -3.78
CA TYR A 214 -4.26 11.94 -2.72
C TYR A 214 -4.19 13.23 -1.91
N PHE A 215 -3.00 13.80 -1.78
CA PHE A 215 -2.69 14.91 -0.87
C PHE A 215 -2.40 16.23 -1.59
N SER A 216 -2.19 16.21 -2.90
CA SER A 216 -1.71 17.35 -3.70
C SER A 216 -2.61 18.58 -3.57
N GLU A 217 -3.92 18.42 -3.65
CA GLU A 217 -4.90 19.51 -3.52
C GLU A 217 -4.89 20.10 -2.12
N PHE A 218 -4.78 19.26 -1.09
CA PHE A 218 -4.71 19.69 0.31
C PHE A 218 -3.46 20.52 0.59
N PHE A 219 -2.29 20.08 0.14
CA PHE A 219 -1.04 20.81 0.36
C PHE A 219 -0.84 22.01 -0.55
N SER A 220 -1.46 22.05 -1.73
CA SER A 220 -1.37 23.18 -2.64
C SER A 220 -2.18 24.42 -2.19
N GLY A 221 -3.01 24.28 -1.18
CA GLY A 221 -3.89 25.35 -0.71
C GLY A 221 -5.02 25.71 -1.68
N ASN A 222 -5.15 25.00 -2.79
CA ASN A 222 -6.23 25.15 -3.77
C ASN A 222 -7.47 24.38 -3.30
N LEU A 223 -7.94 24.67 -2.09
CA LEU A 223 -9.23 24.15 -1.64
C LEU A 223 -10.31 24.75 -2.54
N PRO A 224 -11.13 23.93 -3.24
CA PRO A 224 -12.26 24.46 -3.97
C PRO A 224 -13.14 25.22 -2.97
N SER A 225 -13.43 26.49 -3.29
CA SER A 225 -14.39 27.27 -2.53
C SER A 225 -15.69 26.48 -2.46
N LEU A 226 -16.09 26.08 -1.24
CA LEU A 226 -17.40 25.50 -0.99
C LEU A 226 -18.45 26.48 -1.50
N MET A 227 -19.10 26.17 -2.64
CA MET A 227 -20.36 26.78 -3.06
C MET A 227 -21.53 26.03 -2.43
#